data_48eccbf7eab84ab1889d6bfc461bdaf6
#
_entry.id   48eccbf7eab84ab1889d6bfc461bdaf6
#
_cell.length_a   1.000
_cell.length_b   1.000
_cell.length_c   1.000
_cell.angle_alpha   90.00
_cell.angle_beta   90.00
_cell.angle_gamma   90.00
#
_symmetry.space_group_name_H-M   'P 1'
#
loop_
_entity.id
_entity.type
_entity.pdbx_description
1 polymer ?
#
loop_
_entity_poly.entity_id
_entity_poly.type
_entity_poly.pdbx_seq_one_letter_code
_entity_poly.pdbx_strand_id
1 'polypeptide(L)'
;MSIQTPEQLIDRLANDLAWRKKELSAMKSLIEAKNVSDKRHKVLLRSGVCILYSHWEGFVKLAANSYLEYVISQKLTYQKLSSNFLALAMKEKLKKAKETHKASLYIPVCEFFISELNQRSILPKPKDVISTGSNLNSEILKEITYILGIDFSIYSTKSPLINTQLLKTRNEIAHGEDSVFDRDEYLELHRDIIGMLDIFRNQIENAAIQKKFRRDSP
;
A
#
# COMPACT_ATOMS: atom_id res chain seq x y z
N MET A 1 -10.58 -17.16 -0.13
CA MET A 1 -11.95 -16.67 -0.33
C MET A 1 -11.89 -15.30 -0.98
N SER A 2 -12.77 -15.02 -1.94
CA SER A 2 -12.90 -13.70 -2.59
C SER A 2 -13.56 -12.71 -1.63
N ILE A 3 -13.04 -11.49 -1.54
CA ILE A 3 -13.61 -10.43 -0.69
C ILE A 3 -14.79 -9.80 -1.43
N GLN A 4 -15.98 -9.88 -0.85
CA GLN A 4 -17.23 -9.41 -1.48
C GLN A 4 -17.95 -8.32 -0.65
N THR A 5 -17.71 -8.28 0.66
CA THR A 5 -18.34 -7.32 1.57
C THR A 5 -17.30 -6.50 2.32
N PRO A 6 -17.67 -5.29 2.81
CA PRO A 6 -16.78 -4.48 3.66
C PRO A 6 -16.32 -5.23 4.91
N GLU A 7 -17.20 -6.03 5.53
CA GLU A 7 -16.90 -6.79 6.74
C GLU A 7 -15.80 -7.82 6.47
N GLN A 8 -15.86 -8.53 5.35
CA GLN A 8 -14.81 -9.48 4.96
C GLN A 8 -13.47 -8.80 4.71
N LEU A 9 -13.48 -7.58 4.17
CA LEU A 9 -12.26 -6.77 4.01
C LEU A 9 -11.71 -6.37 5.38
N ILE A 10 -12.54 -5.83 6.26
CA ILE A 10 -12.18 -5.41 7.62
C ILE A 10 -11.57 -6.59 8.39
N ASP A 11 -12.23 -7.74 8.39
CA ASP A 11 -11.76 -8.95 9.07
C ASP A 11 -10.39 -9.41 8.53
N ARG A 12 -10.20 -9.38 7.21
CA ARG A 12 -8.92 -9.73 6.59
C ARG A 12 -7.80 -8.78 7.01
N LEU A 13 -8.05 -7.47 7.01
CA LEU A 13 -7.06 -6.47 7.43
C LEU A 13 -6.76 -6.58 8.92
N ALA A 14 -7.79 -6.75 9.75
CA ALA A 14 -7.63 -6.88 11.20
C ALA A 14 -6.81 -8.13 11.57
N ASN A 15 -7.11 -9.28 10.97
CA ASN A 15 -6.38 -10.52 11.21
C ASN A 15 -4.91 -10.42 10.77
N ASP A 16 -4.64 -9.84 9.60
CA ASP A 16 -3.27 -9.66 9.12
C ASP A 16 -2.49 -8.69 10.01
N LEU A 17 -3.10 -7.56 10.39
CA LEU A 17 -2.43 -6.57 11.23
C LEU A 17 -2.17 -7.09 12.65
N ALA A 18 -3.06 -7.93 13.19
CA ALA A 18 -2.93 -8.48 14.54
C ALA A 18 -1.65 -9.32 14.72
N TRP A 19 -1.36 -10.23 13.78
CA TRP A 19 -0.14 -11.04 13.88
C TRP A 19 1.11 -10.20 13.64
N ARG A 20 1.07 -9.23 12.72
CA ARG A 20 2.18 -8.29 12.49
C ARG A 20 2.54 -7.51 13.75
N LYS A 21 1.53 -6.95 14.41
CA LYS A 21 1.73 -6.21 15.67
C LYS A 21 2.28 -7.09 16.77
N LYS A 22 1.87 -8.37 16.86
CA LYS A 22 2.44 -9.32 17.82
C LYS A 22 3.93 -9.54 17.59
N GLU A 23 4.35 -9.75 16.35
CA GLU A 23 5.75 -9.96 16.01
C GLU A 23 6.58 -8.69 16.24
N LEU A 24 6.08 -7.52 15.84
CA LEU A 24 6.71 -6.22 16.09
C LEU A 24 6.85 -5.93 17.59
N SER A 25 5.83 -6.26 18.39
CA SER A 25 5.89 -6.10 19.85
C SER A 25 6.88 -7.06 20.50
N ALA A 26 6.97 -8.30 20.02
CA ALA A 26 7.97 -9.26 20.50
C ALA A 26 9.39 -8.77 20.18
N MET A 27 9.64 -8.28 18.97
CA MET A 27 10.95 -7.71 18.60
C MET A 27 11.30 -6.49 19.43
N LYS A 28 10.35 -5.58 19.66
CA LYS A 28 10.53 -4.45 20.56
C LYS A 28 10.94 -4.89 21.95
N SER A 29 10.25 -5.88 22.54
CA SER A 29 10.57 -6.40 23.87
C SER A 29 11.99 -6.99 23.96
N LEU A 30 12.48 -7.66 22.91
CA LEU A 30 13.85 -8.16 22.83
C LEU A 30 14.89 -7.03 22.82
N ILE A 31 14.60 -5.94 22.11
CA ILE A 31 15.47 -4.75 22.04
C ILE A 31 15.46 -3.96 23.37
N GLU A 32 14.31 -3.95 24.08
CA GLU A 32 14.18 -3.28 25.38
C GLU A 32 14.78 -4.06 26.55
N ALA A 33 15.17 -5.32 26.35
CA ALA A 33 15.72 -6.16 27.41
C ALA A 33 17.02 -5.57 27.99
N LYS A 34 17.13 -5.52 29.35
CA LYS A 34 18.23 -4.81 30.06
C LYS A 34 19.57 -5.54 30.05
N ASN A 35 19.60 -6.85 29.90
CA ASN A 35 20.82 -7.67 30.06
C ASN A 35 21.30 -8.25 28.72
N VAL A 36 21.37 -7.41 27.69
CA VAL A 36 21.81 -7.82 26.35
C VAL A 36 23.21 -7.22 26.10
N SER A 37 24.17 -8.05 25.68
CA SER A 37 25.52 -7.54 25.32
C SER A 37 25.43 -6.64 24.08
N ASP A 38 26.33 -5.66 23.95
CA ASP A 38 26.35 -4.70 22.82
C ASP A 38 26.33 -5.39 21.47
N LYS A 39 27.05 -6.49 21.29
CA LYS A 39 27.06 -7.27 20.06
C LYS A 39 25.66 -7.84 19.72
N ARG A 40 24.96 -8.40 20.70
CA ARG A 40 23.61 -8.92 20.52
C ARG A 40 22.62 -7.79 20.27
N HIS A 41 22.77 -6.69 21.01
CA HIS A 41 21.90 -5.52 20.86
C HIS A 41 21.99 -4.95 19.44
N LYS A 42 23.22 -4.79 18.90
CA LYS A 42 23.43 -4.37 17.51
C LYS A 42 22.74 -5.30 16.50
N VAL A 43 22.84 -6.61 16.68
CA VAL A 43 22.15 -7.60 15.81
C VAL A 43 20.64 -7.46 15.92
N LEU A 44 20.09 -7.30 17.12
CA LEU A 44 18.65 -7.14 17.34
C LEU A 44 18.12 -5.85 16.70
N LEU A 45 18.83 -4.73 16.84
CA LEU A 45 18.45 -3.45 16.22
C LEU A 45 18.40 -3.56 14.69
N ARG A 46 19.45 -4.10 14.07
CA ARG A 46 19.50 -4.32 12.62
C ARG A 46 18.39 -5.24 12.12
N SER A 47 18.19 -6.36 12.79
CA SER A 47 17.09 -7.29 12.47
C SER A 47 15.73 -6.61 12.66
N GLY A 48 15.57 -5.81 13.71
CA GLY A 48 14.37 -5.08 14.02
C GLY A 48 13.96 -4.10 12.93
N VAL A 49 14.91 -3.33 12.36
CA VAL A 49 14.64 -2.44 11.22
C VAL A 49 14.16 -3.22 9.98
N CYS A 50 14.81 -4.34 9.68
CA CYS A 50 14.39 -5.20 8.56
C CYS A 50 12.97 -5.76 8.75
N ILE A 51 12.63 -6.17 9.97
CA ILE A 51 11.30 -6.67 10.33
C ILE A 51 10.26 -5.55 10.25
N LEU A 52 10.55 -4.34 10.77
CA LEU A 52 9.67 -3.19 10.65
C LEU A 52 9.33 -2.88 9.18
N TYR A 53 10.35 -2.82 8.33
CA TYR A 53 10.16 -2.59 6.91
C TYR A 53 9.30 -3.69 6.26
N SER A 54 9.60 -4.95 6.53
CA SER A 54 8.88 -6.09 5.95
C SER A 54 7.39 -6.08 6.33
N HIS A 55 7.07 -5.70 7.56
CA HIS A 55 5.69 -5.58 8.01
C HIS A 55 4.98 -4.38 7.39
N TRP A 56 5.67 -3.23 7.28
CA TRP A 56 5.13 -2.04 6.62
C TRP A 56 4.81 -2.32 5.15
N GLU A 57 5.80 -2.73 4.37
CA GLU A 57 5.61 -3.03 2.95
C GLU A 57 4.60 -4.15 2.73
N GLY A 58 4.70 -5.23 3.50
CA GLY A 58 3.81 -6.39 3.38
C GLY A 58 2.36 -6.04 3.68
N PHE A 59 2.09 -5.21 4.70
CA PHE A 59 0.74 -4.78 5.02
C PHE A 59 0.15 -3.82 3.99
N VAL A 60 0.91 -2.81 3.56
CA VAL A 60 0.46 -1.90 2.48
C VAL A 60 0.08 -2.68 1.24
N LYS A 61 0.92 -3.62 0.82
CA LYS A 61 0.66 -4.48 -0.34
C LYS A 61 -0.58 -5.35 -0.16
N LEU A 62 -0.75 -5.98 1.00
CA LEU A 62 -1.92 -6.81 1.30
C LEU A 62 -3.19 -5.98 1.32
N ALA A 63 -3.21 -4.86 2.04
CA ALA A 63 -4.39 -4.02 2.20
C ALA A 63 -4.83 -3.41 0.86
N ALA A 64 -3.88 -2.90 0.08
CA ALA A 64 -4.14 -2.35 -1.25
C ALA A 64 -4.73 -3.40 -2.21
N ASN A 65 -4.13 -4.60 -2.27
CA ASN A 65 -4.66 -5.69 -3.08
C ASN A 65 -6.05 -6.14 -2.62
N SER A 66 -6.27 -6.25 -1.31
CA SER A 66 -7.56 -6.66 -0.73
C SER A 66 -8.67 -5.65 -1.04
N TYR A 67 -8.37 -4.35 -0.97
CA TYR A 67 -9.34 -3.31 -1.33
C TYR A 67 -9.67 -3.33 -2.82
N LEU A 68 -8.67 -3.47 -3.69
CA LEU A 68 -8.93 -3.58 -5.13
C LEU A 68 -9.72 -4.86 -5.48
N GLU A 69 -9.44 -5.99 -4.81
CA GLU A 69 -10.24 -7.22 -4.93
C GLU A 69 -11.71 -6.98 -4.54
N TYR A 70 -11.93 -6.26 -3.43
CA TYR A 70 -13.28 -5.86 -3.01
C TYR A 70 -13.97 -4.97 -4.05
N VAL A 71 -13.30 -3.95 -4.58
CA VAL A 71 -13.86 -3.08 -5.62
C VAL A 71 -14.24 -3.86 -6.89
N ILE A 72 -13.38 -4.77 -7.34
CA ILE A 72 -13.66 -5.65 -8.49
C ILE A 72 -14.91 -6.49 -8.24
N SER A 73 -15.10 -6.99 -7.02
CA SER A 73 -16.26 -7.83 -6.67
C SER A 73 -17.60 -7.10 -6.75
N GLN A 74 -17.58 -5.75 -6.68
CA GLN A 74 -18.80 -4.93 -6.75
C GLN A 74 -19.42 -4.88 -8.15
N LYS A 75 -18.71 -5.33 -9.18
CA LYS A 75 -19.22 -5.49 -10.57
C LYS A 75 -19.86 -4.21 -11.14
N LEU A 76 -19.31 -3.04 -10.80
CA LEU A 76 -19.83 -1.75 -11.25
C LEU A 76 -19.68 -1.57 -12.78
N THR A 77 -20.50 -0.71 -13.36
CA THR A 77 -20.27 -0.20 -14.72
C THR A 77 -19.17 0.86 -14.69
N TYR A 78 -18.53 1.11 -15.84
CA TYR A 78 -17.45 2.09 -15.92
C TYR A 78 -17.89 3.49 -15.47
N GLN A 79 -19.10 3.93 -15.85
CA GLN A 79 -19.62 5.25 -15.45
C GLN A 79 -19.85 5.42 -13.94
N LYS A 80 -19.99 4.32 -13.20
CA LYS A 80 -20.18 4.32 -11.74
C LYS A 80 -18.87 4.28 -10.96
N LEU A 81 -17.74 4.05 -11.62
CA LEU A 81 -16.43 4.07 -10.99
C LEU A 81 -16.00 5.51 -10.71
N SER A 82 -15.33 5.73 -9.58
CA SER A 82 -14.59 6.96 -9.34
C SER A 82 -13.42 7.09 -10.33
N SER A 83 -12.92 8.32 -10.54
CA SER A 83 -11.97 8.65 -11.62
C SER A 83 -10.69 7.82 -11.57
N ASN A 84 -10.16 7.52 -10.36
CA ASN A 84 -8.96 6.70 -10.17
C ASN A 84 -9.16 5.26 -10.67
N PHE A 85 -10.30 4.61 -10.35
CA PHE A 85 -10.59 3.26 -10.81
C PHE A 85 -10.95 3.23 -12.30
N LEU A 86 -11.61 4.28 -12.81
CA LEU A 86 -11.83 4.41 -14.25
C LEU A 86 -10.51 4.56 -15.00
N ALA A 87 -9.59 5.41 -14.52
CA ALA A 87 -8.26 5.56 -15.08
C ALA A 87 -7.47 4.23 -15.08
N LEU A 88 -7.59 3.45 -14.00
CA LEU A 88 -6.99 2.12 -13.90
C LEU A 88 -7.53 1.16 -14.96
N ALA A 89 -8.86 1.14 -15.17
CA ALA A 89 -9.51 0.32 -16.20
C ALA A 89 -9.09 0.72 -17.61
N MET A 90 -8.81 2.01 -17.83
CA MET A 90 -8.42 2.57 -19.13
C MET A 90 -6.92 2.47 -19.43
N LYS A 91 -6.09 2.15 -18.43
CA LYS A 91 -4.62 2.22 -18.50
C LYS A 91 -4.04 1.57 -19.76
N GLU A 92 -4.49 0.36 -20.09
CA GLU A 92 -3.98 -0.38 -21.27
C GLU A 92 -4.44 0.23 -22.61
N LYS A 93 -5.70 0.72 -22.69
CA LYS A 93 -6.21 1.42 -23.88
C LYS A 93 -5.42 2.72 -24.12
N LEU A 94 -5.19 3.48 -23.05
CA LEU A 94 -4.44 4.75 -23.10
C LEU A 94 -2.96 4.54 -23.43
N LYS A 95 -2.34 3.49 -22.88
CA LYS A 95 -0.94 3.13 -23.18
C LYS A 95 -0.75 2.87 -24.67
N LYS A 96 -1.59 2.04 -25.28
CA LYS A 96 -1.55 1.74 -26.72
C LYS A 96 -1.72 3.00 -27.57
N ALA A 97 -2.63 3.90 -27.18
CA ALA A 97 -2.84 5.16 -27.89
C ALA A 97 -1.63 6.09 -27.80
N LYS A 98 -0.89 6.09 -26.67
CA LYS A 98 0.29 6.97 -26.46
C LYS A 98 1.53 6.53 -27.23
N GLU A 99 1.67 5.24 -27.57
CA GLU A 99 2.88 4.68 -28.18
C GLU A 99 3.13 5.14 -29.63
N THR A 100 2.14 5.81 -30.27
CA THR A 100 2.31 6.33 -31.65
C THR A 100 1.55 7.62 -31.88
N HIS A 101 1.96 8.37 -32.91
CA HIS A 101 1.27 9.60 -33.36
C HIS A 101 0.07 9.32 -34.28
N LYS A 102 -0.34 8.05 -34.45
CA LYS A 102 -1.42 7.68 -35.39
C LYS A 102 -2.79 7.91 -34.72
N ALA A 103 -3.59 8.83 -35.28
CA ALA A 103 -4.93 9.14 -34.78
C ALA A 103 -5.86 7.90 -34.69
N SER A 104 -5.65 6.89 -35.56
CA SER A 104 -6.42 5.64 -35.54
C SER A 104 -6.35 4.87 -34.22
N LEU A 105 -5.27 5.02 -33.43
CA LEU A 105 -5.14 4.35 -32.13
C LEU A 105 -5.91 5.03 -31.01
N TYR A 106 -6.42 6.27 -31.23
CA TYR A 106 -7.32 6.95 -30.29
C TYR A 106 -8.79 6.56 -30.51
N ILE A 107 -9.14 5.93 -31.67
CA ILE A 107 -10.51 5.50 -31.98
C ILE A 107 -11.07 4.61 -30.86
N PRO A 108 -10.37 3.55 -30.37
CA PRO A 108 -10.90 2.70 -29.29
C PRO A 108 -11.12 3.45 -27.97
N VAL A 109 -10.38 4.54 -27.74
CA VAL A 109 -10.57 5.40 -26.56
C VAL A 109 -11.85 6.22 -26.72
N CYS A 110 -12.09 6.80 -27.90
CA CYS A 110 -13.30 7.55 -28.20
C CYS A 110 -14.54 6.65 -28.17
N GLU A 111 -14.48 5.48 -28.81
CA GLU A 111 -15.56 4.49 -28.80
C GLU A 111 -15.94 4.05 -27.39
N PHE A 112 -14.95 3.86 -26.53
CA PHE A 112 -15.18 3.55 -25.11
C PHE A 112 -16.04 4.62 -24.44
N PHE A 113 -15.71 5.90 -24.59
CA PHE A 113 -16.48 6.99 -23.97
C PHE A 113 -17.86 7.20 -24.60
N ILE A 114 -18.04 6.84 -25.87
CA ILE A 114 -19.31 6.98 -26.57
C ILE A 114 -20.28 5.83 -26.24
N SER A 115 -19.79 4.59 -26.15
CA SER A 115 -20.65 3.41 -26.16
C SER A 115 -20.42 2.40 -25.01
N GLU A 116 -19.24 2.41 -24.35
CA GLU A 116 -18.90 1.35 -23.37
C GLU A 116 -19.12 1.76 -21.90
N LEU A 117 -19.35 3.03 -21.59
CA LEU A 117 -19.45 3.51 -20.20
C LEU A 117 -20.51 2.80 -19.35
N ASN A 118 -21.61 2.34 -19.98
CA ASN A 118 -22.68 1.61 -19.33
C ASN A 118 -22.39 0.10 -19.18
N GLN A 119 -21.32 -0.39 -19.78
CA GLN A 119 -20.93 -1.78 -19.65
C GLN A 119 -20.28 -2.06 -18.29
N ARG A 120 -20.31 -3.32 -17.87
CA ARG A 120 -19.62 -3.78 -16.67
C ARG A 120 -18.11 -3.54 -16.80
N SER A 121 -17.53 -2.90 -15.79
CA SER A 121 -16.11 -2.59 -15.80
C SER A 121 -15.23 -3.85 -15.66
N ILE A 122 -14.11 -3.84 -16.37
CA ILE A 122 -13.04 -4.83 -16.26
C ILE A 122 -11.82 -4.11 -15.70
N LEU A 123 -11.58 -4.33 -14.42
CA LEU A 123 -10.37 -3.82 -13.74
C LEU A 123 -9.24 -4.86 -13.85
N PRO A 124 -7.97 -4.44 -13.93
CA PRO A 124 -6.84 -5.36 -13.92
C PRO A 124 -6.76 -6.12 -12.59
N LYS A 125 -6.09 -7.26 -12.58
CA LYS A 125 -5.89 -8.04 -11.35
C LYS A 125 -5.08 -7.24 -10.34
N PRO A 126 -5.39 -7.29 -9.04
CA PRO A 126 -4.72 -6.50 -8.02
C PRO A 126 -3.18 -6.61 -8.07
N LYS A 127 -2.65 -7.82 -8.20
CA LYS A 127 -1.20 -8.10 -8.29
C LYS A 127 -0.50 -7.45 -9.49
N ASP A 128 -1.23 -7.13 -10.55
CA ASP A 128 -0.68 -6.51 -11.76
C ASP A 128 -0.66 -4.97 -11.65
N VAL A 129 -1.31 -4.44 -10.61
CA VAL A 129 -1.45 -3.00 -10.34
C VAL A 129 -0.61 -2.57 -9.15
N ILE A 130 -0.74 -3.29 -8.04
CA ILE A 130 -0.08 -2.93 -6.78
C ILE A 130 1.31 -3.55 -6.75
N SER A 131 2.30 -2.77 -7.10
CA SER A 131 3.70 -3.16 -7.03
C SER A 131 4.47 -2.22 -6.11
N THR A 132 5.25 -2.79 -5.20
CA THR A 132 6.17 -2.04 -4.35
C THR A 132 7.61 -2.09 -4.87
N GLY A 133 7.89 -2.95 -5.85
CA GLY A 133 9.24 -3.18 -6.38
C GLY A 133 10.23 -3.64 -5.30
N SER A 134 9.74 -4.20 -4.19
CA SER A 134 10.52 -4.55 -2.98
C SER A 134 11.24 -3.35 -2.33
N ASN A 135 10.83 -2.13 -2.67
CA ASN A 135 11.39 -0.87 -2.18
C ASN A 135 10.29 0.18 -1.99
N LEU A 136 9.34 -0.08 -1.09
CA LEU A 136 8.24 0.83 -0.81
C LEU A 136 8.76 2.16 -0.22
N ASN A 137 9.01 3.12 -1.09
CA ASN A 137 9.34 4.50 -0.76
C ASN A 137 8.10 5.40 -0.74
N SER A 138 8.25 6.67 -0.38
CA SER A 138 7.14 7.62 -0.31
C SER A 138 6.47 7.89 -1.65
N GLU A 139 7.20 7.87 -2.77
CA GLU A 139 6.64 8.07 -4.11
C GLU A 139 5.79 6.87 -4.56
N ILE A 140 6.27 5.65 -4.30
CA ILE A 140 5.50 4.43 -4.57
C ILE A 140 4.26 4.38 -3.68
N LEU A 141 4.37 4.76 -2.40
CA LEU A 141 3.23 4.86 -1.50
C LEU A 141 2.21 5.88 -2.00
N LYS A 142 2.66 7.04 -2.48
CA LYS A 142 1.84 8.10 -3.07
C LYS A 142 1.06 7.58 -4.29
N GLU A 143 1.73 6.88 -5.20
CA GLU A 143 1.07 6.27 -6.36
C GLU A 143 0.02 5.25 -5.93
N ILE A 144 0.33 4.37 -4.96
CA ILE A 144 -0.63 3.39 -4.43
C ILE A 144 -1.85 4.11 -3.84
N THR A 145 -1.64 5.15 -3.03
CA THR A 145 -2.76 5.90 -2.42
C THR A 145 -3.63 6.58 -3.48
N TYR A 146 -3.06 7.13 -4.53
CA TYR A 146 -3.80 7.72 -5.65
C TYR A 146 -4.62 6.69 -6.42
N ILE A 147 -4.03 5.53 -6.71
CA ILE A 147 -4.74 4.41 -7.35
C ILE A 147 -5.95 3.99 -6.52
N LEU A 148 -5.80 3.94 -5.20
CA LEU A 148 -6.87 3.52 -4.29
C LEU A 148 -7.90 4.63 -3.97
N GLY A 149 -7.61 5.87 -4.33
CA GLY A 149 -8.45 7.03 -4.00
C GLY A 149 -8.47 7.35 -2.51
N ILE A 150 -7.34 7.16 -1.81
CA ILE A 150 -7.15 7.51 -0.40
C ILE A 150 -6.13 8.64 -0.25
N ASP A 151 -6.17 9.33 0.89
CA ASP A 151 -5.37 10.53 1.10
C ASP A 151 -3.90 10.22 1.43
N PHE A 152 -2.98 10.77 0.62
CA PHE A 152 -1.54 10.70 0.85
C PHE A 152 -1.03 11.76 1.82
N SER A 153 -1.74 12.86 2.04
CA SER A 153 -1.24 14.03 2.79
C SER A 153 -0.74 13.66 4.19
N ILE A 154 -1.39 12.68 4.83
CA ILE A 154 -1.03 12.17 6.15
C ILE A 154 0.38 11.56 6.18
N TYR A 155 0.84 11.00 5.05
CA TYR A 155 2.17 10.38 4.92
C TYR A 155 3.23 11.37 4.41
N SER A 156 2.85 12.52 3.88
CA SER A 156 3.78 13.47 3.27
C SER A 156 4.84 13.95 4.26
N THR A 157 4.45 14.23 5.50
CA THR A 157 5.38 14.61 6.59
C THR A 157 6.26 13.45 7.07
N LYS A 158 5.88 12.21 6.78
CA LYS A 158 6.63 11.00 7.11
C LYS A 158 7.53 10.51 5.97
N SER A 159 7.61 11.23 4.85
CA SER A 159 8.48 10.86 3.72
C SER A 159 9.96 10.68 4.10
N PRO A 160 10.59 11.54 4.93
CA PRO A 160 11.96 11.31 5.40
C PRO A 160 12.10 10.02 6.23
N LEU A 161 11.13 9.74 7.10
CA LEU A 161 11.10 8.52 7.89
C LEU A 161 11.02 7.28 6.99
N ILE A 162 10.10 7.27 6.03
CA ILE A 162 9.91 6.14 5.09
C ILE A 162 11.16 5.93 4.23
N ASN A 163 11.70 7.01 3.65
CA ASN A 163 12.76 6.91 2.65
C ASN A 163 14.14 6.70 3.29
N THR A 164 14.45 7.43 4.36
CA THR A 164 15.79 7.46 4.93
C THR A 164 15.90 6.55 6.14
N GLN A 165 15.07 6.74 7.16
CA GLN A 165 15.22 5.99 8.40
C GLN A 165 14.82 4.52 8.23
N LEU A 166 13.78 4.22 7.45
CA LEU A 166 13.31 2.85 7.28
C LEU A 166 13.92 2.16 6.05
N LEU A 167 13.64 2.66 4.83
CA LEU A 167 14.02 1.99 3.59
C LEU A 167 15.52 1.99 3.35
N LYS A 168 16.18 3.16 3.45
CA LYS A 168 17.62 3.27 3.22
C LYS A 168 18.39 2.40 4.21
N THR A 169 18.09 2.51 5.51
CA THR A 169 18.74 1.71 6.57
C THR A 169 18.52 0.21 6.34
N ARG A 170 17.32 -0.22 5.98
CA ARG A 170 17.06 -1.63 5.63
C ARG A 170 17.90 -2.09 4.44
N ASN A 171 18.06 -1.25 3.43
CA ASN A 171 18.88 -1.59 2.26
C ASN A 171 20.36 -1.71 2.62
N GLU A 172 20.90 -0.78 3.38
CA GLU A 172 22.28 -0.84 3.91
C GLU A 172 22.51 -2.14 4.69
N ILE A 173 21.58 -2.49 5.59
CA ILE A 173 21.65 -3.74 6.34
C ILE A 173 21.62 -4.97 5.41
N ALA A 174 20.72 -4.96 4.41
CA ALA A 174 20.57 -6.07 3.47
C ALA A 174 21.79 -6.26 2.56
N HIS A 175 22.54 -5.18 2.28
CA HIS A 175 23.80 -5.21 1.53
C HIS A 175 25.03 -5.46 2.42
N GLY A 176 24.84 -5.71 3.71
CA GLY A 176 25.94 -6.05 4.64
C GLY A 176 26.71 -4.84 5.16
N GLU A 177 26.22 -3.63 4.94
CA GLU A 177 26.84 -2.41 5.45
C GLU A 177 26.71 -2.32 6.97
N ASP A 178 27.70 -1.71 7.63
CA ASP A 178 27.71 -1.53 9.10
C ASP A 178 26.90 -0.29 9.51
N SER A 179 25.62 -0.31 9.20
CA SER A 179 24.66 0.74 9.56
C SER A 179 24.44 0.75 11.07
N VAL A 180 24.65 1.89 11.69
CA VAL A 180 24.42 2.10 13.12
C VAL A 180 23.02 2.63 13.33
N PHE A 181 22.28 1.99 14.22
CA PHE A 181 20.94 2.40 14.64
C PHE A 181 20.88 2.21 16.15
N ASP A 182 20.54 3.26 16.90
CA ASP A 182 20.45 3.14 18.33
C ASP A 182 19.07 2.68 18.82
N ARG A 183 18.97 2.44 20.12
CA ARG A 183 17.75 1.93 20.74
C ARG A 183 16.60 2.92 20.65
N ASP A 184 16.87 4.18 20.93
CA ASP A 184 15.83 5.22 21.02
C ASP A 184 15.31 5.53 19.61
N GLU A 185 16.19 5.61 18.61
CA GLU A 185 15.85 5.71 17.20
C GLU A 185 14.95 4.55 16.75
N TYR A 186 15.26 3.31 17.17
CA TYR A 186 14.43 2.16 16.85
C TYR A 186 13.04 2.25 17.51
N LEU A 187 12.96 2.65 18.76
CA LEU A 187 11.69 2.75 19.47
C LEU A 187 10.78 3.84 18.89
N GLU A 188 11.36 4.94 18.43
CA GLU A 188 10.65 5.99 17.73
C GLU A 188 10.15 5.50 16.37
N LEU A 189 11.02 4.89 15.57
CA LEU A 189 10.66 4.30 14.27
C LEU A 189 9.57 3.23 14.43
N HIS A 190 9.69 2.36 15.43
CA HIS A 190 8.66 1.35 15.72
C HIS A 190 7.30 1.99 16.00
N ARG A 191 7.25 3.02 16.86
CA ARG A 191 5.99 3.74 17.19
C ARG A 191 5.37 4.35 15.94
N ASP A 192 6.18 4.99 15.11
CA ASP A 192 5.73 5.63 13.88
C ASP A 192 5.19 4.63 12.86
N ILE A 193 5.88 3.49 12.67
CA ILE A 193 5.43 2.44 11.76
C ILE A 193 4.11 1.82 12.24
N ILE A 194 3.95 1.53 13.54
CA ILE A 194 2.67 1.05 14.08
C ILE A 194 1.55 2.06 13.79
N GLY A 195 1.80 3.35 14.02
CA GLY A 195 0.83 4.41 13.72
C GLY A 195 0.45 4.46 12.25
N MET A 196 1.43 4.36 11.33
CA MET A 196 1.18 4.36 9.89
C MET A 196 0.41 3.11 9.43
N LEU A 197 0.67 1.95 10.01
CA LEU A 197 -0.09 0.72 9.74
C LEU A 197 -1.57 0.89 10.11
N ASP A 198 -1.86 1.48 11.28
CA ASP A 198 -3.24 1.76 11.71
C ASP A 198 -3.93 2.79 10.82
N ILE A 199 -3.23 3.86 10.47
CA ILE A 199 -3.75 4.90 9.56
C ILE A 199 -4.10 4.30 8.21
N PHE A 200 -3.20 3.50 7.61
CA PHE A 200 -3.43 2.90 6.30
C PHE A 200 -4.61 1.93 6.33
N ARG A 201 -4.70 1.08 7.38
CA ARG A 201 -5.87 0.23 7.60
C ARG A 201 -7.17 1.04 7.64
N ASN A 202 -7.22 2.06 8.51
CA ASN A 202 -8.42 2.88 8.70
C ASN A 202 -8.84 3.60 7.41
N GLN A 203 -7.90 4.08 6.61
CA GLN A 203 -8.20 4.70 5.32
C GLN A 203 -8.85 3.71 4.34
N ILE A 204 -8.34 2.48 4.25
CA ILE A 204 -8.90 1.43 3.40
C ILE A 204 -10.30 1.02 3.87
N GLU A 205 -10.49 0.80 5.18
CA GLU A 205 -11.78 0.46 5.76
C GLU A 205 -12.82 1.57 5.50
N ASN A 206 -12.45 2.83 5.76
CA ASN A 206 -13.31 3.98 5.51
C ASN A 206 -13.64 4.14 4.02
N ALA A 207 -12.67 3.92 3.13
CA ALA A 207 -12.91 3.99 1.69
C ALA A 207 -13.89 2.92 1.21
N ALA A 208 -13.85 1.72 1.81
CA ALA A 208 -14.79 0.64 1.51
C ALA A 208 -16.21 0.94 2.04
N ILE A 209 -16.32 1.33 3.31
CA ILE A 209 -17.61 1.65 3.98
C ILE A 209 -18.30 2.82 3.29
N GLN A 210 -17.56 3.90 3.03
CA GLN A 210 -18.06 5.11 2.37
C GLN A 210 -18.20 4.95 0.84
N LYS A 211 -17.86 3.78 0.30
CA LYS A 211 -17.92 3.45 -1.13
C LYS A 211 -17.17 4.45 -2.01
N LYS A 212 -16.02 5.00 -1.56
CA LYS A 212 -15.22 6.01 -2.29
C LYS A 212 -14.76 5.57 -3.69
N PHE A 213 -14.89 4.29 -4.00
CA PHE A 213 -14.69 3.74 -5.33
C PHE A 213 -15.81 4.05 -6.32
N ARG A 214 -16.92 4.68 -5.88
CA ARG A 214 -18.04 5.09 -6.71
C ARG A 214 -17.98 6.58 -7.03
N ARG A 215 -18.41 6.93 -8.23
CA ARG A 215 -18.52 8.33 -8.68
C ARG A 215 -19.51 9.15 -7.85
N ASP A 216 -20.60 8.49 -7.42
CA ASP A 216 -21.71 9.10 -6.70
C ASP A 216 -21.57 8.90 -5.18
N SER A 217 -20.35 8.74 -4.67
CA SER A 217 -20.09 8.74 -3.22
C SER A 217 -20.35 10.12 -2.65
N PRO A 218 -21.00 10.23 -1.48
CA PRO A 218 -21.21 11.48 -0.78
C PRO A 218 -19.89 12.14 -0.38
#